data_d489dfb722993623db772cc6cfb3daa4
#
_entry.id   d489dfb722993623db772cc6cfb3daa4
#
_cell.length_a   1.000
_cell.length_b   1.000
_cell.length_c   1.000
_cell.angle_alpha   90.00
_cell.angle_beta   90.00
_cell.angle_gamma   90.00
#
_symmetry.space_group_name_H-M   'P 1'
#
loop_
_entity.id
_entity.type
_entity.pdbx_description
1 polymer ?
#
loop_
_entity_poly.entity_id
_entity_poly.type
_entity_poly.pdbx_seq_one_letter_code
_entity_poly.pdbx_strand_id
1 'polypeptide(L)'
;MTSLPFRVAAPGKLYVAGEYAVVTPGQQAILIAVDRYMTVTVTAAEATDTPEPTEHLLAHAHGVAAETDVAFGTDYALAAWLVMDALRAERGLDRIPVDLHFESTLRSEHGEKYGLGSSGAATMAVITAFNELYELGLSVTEKLKLGILASIEISPRASGGDLAAGALGGWVYYQAPDRDRLPRVLTGNSSVTDALTGPA
;
A
#
# COMPACT_ATOMS: atom_id res chain seq x y z
N MET A 1 -16.62 -14.21 6.14
CA MET A 1 -16.55 -13.19 5.06
C MET A 1 -16.89 -11.83 5.65
N THR A 2 -15.97 -10.90 5.52
CA THR A 2 -16.17 -9.51 5.97
C THR A 2 -17.34 -8.88 5.21
N SER A 3 -18.28 -8.26 5.91
CA SER A 3 -19.46 -7.64 5.28
C SER A 3 -19.05 -6.34 4.57
N LEU A 4 -19.51 -6.16 3.33
CA LEU A 4 -19.38 -4.89 2.60
C LEU A 4 -20.56 -3.96 2.90
N PRO A 5 -20.36 -2.62 2.97
CA PRO A 5 -19.07 -1.96 2.89
C PRO A 5 -18.30 -1.97 4.21
N PHE A 6 -16.96 -1.82 4.13
CA PHE A 6 -16.12 -1.59 5.30
C PHE A 6 -15.02 -0.55 4.98
N ARG A 7 -14.34 -0.05 6.03
CA ARG A 7 -13.29 0.97 5.89
C ARG A 7 -12.02 0.52 6.60
N VAL A 8 -10.89 0.84 5.99
CA VAL A 8 -9.56 0.72 6.56
C VAL A 8 -8.81 2.04 6.43
N ALA A 9 -7.81 2.27 7.29
CA ALA A 9 -7.01 3.47 7.21
C ALA A 9 -5.54 3.13 7.50
N ALA A 10 -4.64 3.82 6.80
CA ALA A 10 -3.21 3.77 7.06
C ALA A 10 -2.70 5.20 7.33
N PRO A 11 -1.90 5.41 8.39
CA PRO A 11 -1.36 6.72 8.70
C PRO A 11 -0.26 7.14 7.73
N GLY A 12 -0.09 8.44 7.58
CA GLY A 12 1.12 9.02 7.01
C GLY A 12 2.29 8.95 7.97
N LYS A 13 3.43 9.47 7.55
CA LYS A 13 4.70 9.42 8.29
C LYS A 13 5.41 10.77 8.35
N LEU A 14 6.27 10.91 9.35
CA LEU A 14 7.30 11.93 9.42
C LEU A 14 8.63 11.26 9.79
N TYR A 15 9.71 11.56 9.06
CA TYR A 15 11.05 11.17 9.48
C TYR A 15 11.54 12.08 10.58
N VAL A 16 11.99 11.48 11.68
CA VAL A 16 12.65 12.18 12.79
C VAL A 16 14.15 12.22 12.51
N ALA A 17 14.71 11.13 11.98
CA ALA A 17 16.11 11.03 11.59
C ALA A 17 16.28 9.96 10.49
N GLY A 18 17.32 10.10 9.66
CA GLY A 18 17.74 9.08 8.70
C GLY A 18 16.99 9.05 7.37
N GLU A 19 16.19 10.06 7.02
CA GLU A 19 15.36 10.09 5.80
C GLU A 19 16.16 9.77 4.52
N TYR A 20 17.35 10.36 4.37
CA TYR A 20 18.19 10.11 3.21
C TYR A 20 19.09 8.88 3.37
N ALA A 21 19.38 8.47 4.60
CA ALA A 21 20.23 7.30 4.86
C ALA A 21 19.55 6.01 4.39
N VAL A 22 18.26 5.86 4.62
CA VAL A 22 17.47 4.63 4.30
C VAL A 22 17.25 4.38 2.82
N VAL A 23 17.74 5.23 1.92
CA VAL A 23 17.86 4.90 0.50
C VAL A 23 18.98 3.89 0.24
N THR A 24 19.89 3.74 1.18
CA THR A 24 20.98 2.76 1.14
C THR A 24 20.61 1.54 1.99
N PRO A 25 20.76 0.31 1.46
CA PRO A 25 20.49 -0.92 2.22
C PRO A 25 21.27 -0.98 3.54
N GLY A 26 20.61 -1.47 4.59
CA GLY A 26 21.20 -1.61 5.93
C GLY A 26 21.24 -0.31 6.76
N GLN A 27 21.00 0.85 6.15
CA GLN A 27 20.94 2.11 6.88
C GLN A 27 19.62 2.23 7.66
N GLN A 28 19.62 3.08 8.67
CA GLN A 28 18.59 3.15 9.70
C GLN A 28 17.90 4.51 9.70
N ALA A 29 16.63 4.51 10.09
CA ALA A 29 15.85 5.70 10.33
C ALA A 29 14.94 5.56 11.55
N ILE A 30 14.56 6.72 12.10
CA ILE A 30 13.48 6.84 13.08
C ILE A 30 12.36 7.61 12.43
N LEU A 31 11.17 7.02 12.41
CA LEU A 31 9.96 7.62 11.90
C LEU A 31 8.88 7.67 12.98
N ILE A 32 7.90 8.52 12.75
CA ILE A 32 6.67 8.55 13.52
C ILE A 32 5.48 8.51 12.56
N ALA A 33 4.50 7.65 12.84
CA ALA A 33 3.22 7.71 12.18
C ALA A 33 2.46 8.95 12.67
N VAL A 34 1.89 9.71 11.75
CA VAL A 34 1.18 10.96 12.07
C VAL A 34 -0.32 10.73 12.12
N ASP A 35 -1.03 11.61 12.84
CA ASP A 35 -2.50 11.61 12.91
C ASP A 35 -3.13 12.24 11.64
N ARG A 36 -2.76 11.71 10.51
CA ARG A 36 -3.28 12.00 9.17
C ARG A 36 -3.28 10.71 8.38
N TYR A 37 -4.36 10.43 7.67
CA TYR A 37 -4.62 9.09 7.15
C TYR A 37 -4.94 9.10 5.65
N MET A 38 -4.62 8.00 5.02
CA MET A 38 -5.25 7.52 3.80
C MET A 38 -6.31 6.50 4.23
N THR A 39 -7.57 6.78 3.92
CA THR A 39 -8.69 5.89 4.20
C THR A 39 -9.17 5.26 2.90
N VAL A 40 -9.44 3.96 2.93
CA VAL A 40 -10.04 3.22 1.83
C VAL A 40 -11.36 2.65 2.29
N THR A 41 -12.44 3.01 1.60
CA THR A 41 -13.76 2.39 1.73
C THR A 41 -13.89 1.34 0.66
N VAL A 42 -14.16 0.10 1.05
CA VAL A 42 -14.38 -1.04 0.15
C VAL A 42 -15.88 -1.24 0.00
N THR A 43 -16.37 -1.18 -1.23
CA THR A 43 -17.80 -1.40 -1.57
C THR A 43 -17.93 -2.55 -2.55
N ALA A 44 -19.11 -3.16 -2.64
CA ALA A 44 -19.37 -4.14 -3.68
C ALA A 44 -19.40 -3.46 -5.05
N ALA A 45 -18.70 -4.04 -6.03
CA ALA A 45 -18.78 -3.63 -7.42
C ALA A 45 -19.78 -4.51 -8.19
N GLU A 46 -20.31 -3.98 -9.30
CA GLU A 46 -21.07 -4.83 -10.23
C GLU A 46 -20.11 -5.83 -10.90
N ALA A 47 -20.54 -7.08 -11.00
CA ALA A 47 -19.74 -8.11 -11.68
C ALA A 47 -19.69 -7.79 -13.18
N THR A 48 -18.55 -7.29 -13.65
CA THR A 48 -18.25 -7.16 -15.08
C THR A 48 -17.40 -8.34 -15.52
N ASP A 49 -17.54 -8.78 -16.79
CA ASP A 49 -16.92 -10.01 -17.30
C ASP A 49 -15.38 -10.03 -17.22
N THR A 50 -14.72 -8.89 -17.14
CA THR A 50 -13.27 -8.73 -16.88
C THR A 50 -12.97 -7.32 -16.37
N PRO A 51 -13.12 -7.04 -15.07
CA PRO A 51 -12.72 -5.74 -14.57
C PRO A 51 -11.20 -5.61 -14.58
N GLU A 52 -10.68 -4.68 -15.36
CA GLU A 52 -9.30 -4.22 -15.21
C GLU A 52 -9.15 -3.56 -13.83
N PRO A 53 -8.09 -3.87 -13.06
CA PRO A 53 -7.90 -3.31 -11.71
C PRO A 53 -7.95 -1.78 -11.66
N THR A 54 -7.61 -1.09 -12.76
CA THR A 54 -7.64 0.36 -12.88
C THR A 54 -9.04 0.96 -12.88
N GLU A 55 -10.06 0.22 -13.34
CA GLU A 55 -11.45 0.70 -13.38
C GLU A 55 -12.12 0.70 -12.00
N HIS A 56 -11.58 -0.08 -11.06
CA HIS A 56 -12.09 -0.18 -9.69
C HIS A 56 -11.35 0.73 -8.68
N LEU A 57 -10.34 1.48 -9.13
CA LEU A 57 -9.65 2.49 -8.33
C LEU A 57 -10.33 3.84 -8.48
N LEU A 58 -11.49 4.01 -7.85
CA LEU A 58 -12.20 5.28 -7.81
C LEU A 58 -11.56 6.20 -6.76
N ALA A 59 -10.66 7.07 -7.20
CA ALA A 59 -10.09 8.10 -6.36
C ALA A 59 -11.10 9.26 -6.19
N HIS A 60 -11.99 9.16 -5.23
CA HIS A 60 -12.78 10.29 -4.79
C HIS A 60 -12.01 11.09 -3.74
N ALA A 61 -11.23 12.05 -4.19
CA ALA A 61 -10.73 13.10 -3.31
C ALA A 61 -11.87 14.10 -3.06
N HIS A 62 -12.49 14.06 -1.90
CA HIS A 62 -13.36 15.13 -1.47
C HIS A 62 -12.57 16.45 -1.43
N GLY A 63 -12.85 17.35 -2.38
CA GLY A 63 -12.32 18.71 -2.41
C GLY A 63 -11.23 19.00 -3.44
N VAL A 64 -10.81 18.06 -4.29
CA VAL A 64 -9.83 18.31 -5.35
C VAL A 64 -10.47 18.09 -6.72
N ALA A 65 -10.40 19.10 -7.58
CA ALA A 65 -10.93 19.04 -8.94
C ALA A 65 -10.31 17.87 -9.72
N ALA A 66 -11.16 17.10 -10.39
CA ALA A 66 -10.90 15.80 -10.99
C ALA A 66 -9.87 15.77 -12.14
N GLU A 67 -9.26 16.89 -12.53
CA GLU A 67 -8.45 16.97 -13.76
C GLU A 67 -6.92 16.85 -13.58
N THR A 68 -6.40 16.77 -12.36
CA THR A 68 -4.94 16.79 -12.16
C THR A 68 -4.35 15.69 -11.29
N ASP A 69 -5.13 14.75 -10.80
CA ASP A 69 -4.65 13.88 -9.72
C ASP A 69 -4.65 12.36 -10.00
N VAL A 70 -4.13 11.96 -11.15
CA VAL A 70 -3.43 10.68 -11.33
C VAL A 70 -2.29 10.53 -10.27
N ALA A 71 -2.07 11.54 -9.45
CA ALA A 71 -0.92 11.70 -8.57
C ALA A 71 -1.14 11.28 -7.10
N PHE A 72 -2.20 10.54 -6.75
CA PHE A 72 -2.36 9.99 -5.38
C PHE A 72 -1.46 8.80 -5.08
N GLY A 73 -0.44 8.51 -5.92
CA GLY A 73 0.23 7.23 -5.81
C GLY A 73 -0.68 6.11 -6.33
N THR A 74 -1.50 6.42 -7.33
CA THR A 74 -2.38 5.45 -8.01
C THR A 74 -1.57 4.25 -8.48
N ASP A 75 -0.36 4.49 -9.02
CA ASP A 75 0.54 3.42 -9.44
C ASP A 75 0.93 2.51 -8.27
N TYR A 76 1.19 3.10 -7.09
CA TYR A 76 1.53 2.35 -5.88
C TYR A 76 0.32 1.59 -5.32
N ALA A 77 -0.87 2.18 -5.35
CA ALA A 77 -2.11 1.52 -4.96
C ALA A 77 -2.44 0.37 -5.92
N LEU A 78 -2.26 0.59 -7.23
CA LEU A 78 -2.44 -0.43 -8.25
C LEU A 78 -1.43 -1.58 -8.09
N ALA A 79 -0.15 -1.29 -7.87
CA ALA A 79 0.85 -2.32 -7.61
C ALA A 79 0.51 -3.14 -6.35
N ALA A 80 0.05 -2.47 -5.28
CA ALA A 80 -0.43 -3.16 -4.08
C ALA A 80 -1.63 -4.07 -4.36
N TRP A 81 -2.61 -3.58 -5.13
CA TRP A 81 -3.74 -4.40 -5.59
C TRP A 81 -3.26 -5.64 -6.34
N LEU A 82 -2.41 -5.47 -7.34
CA LEU A 82 -1.91 -6.57 -8.17
C LEU A 82 -1.14 -7.61 -7.35
N VAL A 83 -0.30 -7.18 -6.41
CA VAL A 83 0.41 -8.08 -5.49
C VAL A 83 -0.58 -8.84 -4.61
N MET A 84 -1.60 -8.17 -4.09
CA MET A 84 -2.62 -8.82 -3.25
C MET A 84 -3.53 -9.75 -4.06
N ASP A 85 -3.86 -9.41 -5.31
CA ASP A 85 -4.64 -10.28 -6.19
C ASP A 85 -3.84 -11.53 -6.59
N ALA A 86 -2.53 -11.40 -6.83
CA ALA A 86 -1.65 -12.54 -7.05
C ALA A 86 -1.61 -13.47 -5.82
N LEU A 87 -1.44 -12.92 -4.62
CA LEU A 87 -1.48 -13.69 -3.37
C LEU A 87 -2.83 -14.40 -3.17
N ARG A 88 -3.94 -13.71 -3.45
CA ARG A 88 -5.29 -14.29 -3.43
C ARG A 88 -5.38 -15.49 -4.38
N ALA A 89 -4.91 -15.32 -5.63
CA ALA A 89 -4.94 -16.38 -6.64
C ALA A 89 -4.07 -17.58 -6.24
N GLU A 90 -2.87 -17.34 -5.72
CA GLU A 90 -1.97 -18.38 -5.19
C GLU A 90 -2.59 -19.16 -4.01
N ARG A 91 -3.48 -18.51 -3.23
CA ARG A 91 -4.24 -19.17 -2.15
C ARG A 91 -5.51 -19.85 -2.64
N GLY A 92 -5.80 -19.83 -3.95
CA GLY A 92 -6.97 -20.49 -4.55
C GLY A 92 -8.30 -19.83 -4.15
N LEU A 93 -8.29 -18.54 -3.77
CA LEU A 93 -9.50 -17.81 -3.40
C LEU A 93 -10.16 -17.19 -4.63
N ASP A 94 -11.48 -17.29 -4.73
CA ASP A 94 -12.24 -16.65 -5.79
C ASP A 94 -12.16 -15.12 -5.69
N ARG A 95 -12.23 -14.42 -6.83
CA ARG A 95 -12.23 -12.96 -6.85
C ARG A 95 -13.59 -12.44 -6.39
N ILE A 96 -13.56 -11.49 -5.44
CA ILE A 96 -14.73 -10.73 -4.99
C ILE A 96 -14.68 -9.37 -5.72
N PRO A 97 -15.68 -9.04 -6.55
CA PRO A 97 -15.73 -7.73 -7.21
C PRO A 97 -15.96 -6.62 -6.18
N VAL A 98 -15.03 -5.67 -6.13
CA VAL A 98 -15.10 -4.52 -5.20
C VAL A 98 -14.57 -3.26 -5.84
N ASP A 99 -15.10 -2.12 -5.40
CA ASP A 99 -14.57 -0.79 -5.65
C ASP A 99 -13.83 -0.27 -4.43
N LEU A 100 -12.74 0.45 -4.65
CA LEU A 100 -11.96 1.12 -3.61
C LEU A 100 -12.11 2.63 -3.75
N HIS A 101 -12.66 3.27 -2.72
CA HIS A 101 -12.82 4.72 -2.65
C HIS A 101 -11.79 5.29 -1.67
N PHE A 102 -10.95 6.21 -2.16
CA PHE A 102 -9.85 6.79 -1.40
C PHE A 102 -10.22 8.17 -0.85
N GLU A 103 -10.01 8.38 0.44
CA GLU A 103 -10.11 9.68 1.12
C GLU A 103 -8.78 9.96 1.82
N SER A 104 -8.26 11.18 1.70
CA SER A 104 -6.93 11.51 2.26
C SER A 104 -6.96 12.79 3.07
N THR A 105 -6.43 12.73 4.30
CA THR A 105 -6.10 13.90 5.11
C THR A 105 -4.61 14.25 5.06
N LEU A 106 -3.84 13.62 4.15
CA LEU A 106 -2.41 13.83 3.94
C LEU A 106 -2.08 14.99 3.00
N ARG A 107 -3.12 15.75 2.61
CA ARG A 107 -3.05 16.95 1.76
C ARG A 107 -3.80 18.10 2.39
N SER A 108 -3.47 19.33 1.97
CA SER A 108 -4.23 20.51 2.31
C SER A 108 -5.59 20.53 1.63
N GLU A 109 -6.49 21.40 2.06
CA GLU A 109 -7.77 21.67 1.40
C GLU A 109 -7.60 22.17 -0.05
N HIS A 110 -6.41 22.69 -0.38
CA HIS A 110 -6.05 23.13 -1.74
C HIS A 110 -5.33 22.05 -2.55
N GLY A 111 -5.26 20.79 -2.06
CA GLY A 111 -4.66 19.65 -2.75
C GLY A 111 -3.13 19.56 -2.64
N GLU A 112 -2.46 20.47 -1.93
CA GLU A 112 -1.01 20.44 -1.76
C GLU A 112 -0.58 19.27 -0.88
N LYS A 113 0.46 18.52 -1.29
CA LYS A 113 1.03 17.42 -0.51
C LYS A 113 1.83 17.95 0.67
N TYR A 114 1.50 17.48 1.88
CA TYR A 114 2.29 17.78 3.08
C TYR A 114 3.63 17.04 3.16
N GLY A 115 3.95 16.16 2.21
CA GLY A 115 5.14 15.32 2.28
C GLY A 115 5.07 14.18 3.31
N LEU A 116 3.87 13.84 3.74
CA LEU A 116 3.62 12.86 4.81
C LEU A 116 3.49 11.42 4.31
N GLY A 117 3.99 11.08 3.11
CA GLY A 117 4.05 9.70 2.62
C GLY A 117 2.71 9.15 2.13
N SER A 118 1.94 9.94 1.37
CA SER A 118 0.62 9.53 0.86
C SER A 118 0.65 8.26 0.01
N SER A 119 1.71 8.04 -0.79
CA SER A 119 1.86 6.81 -1.60
C SER A 119 2.03 5.57 -0.74
N GLY A 120 2.90 5.63 0.29
CA GLY A 120 3.07 4.52 1.24
C GLY A 120 1.79 4.25 2.03
N ALA A 121 1.08 5.30 2.46
CA ALA A 121 -0.20 5.16 3.15
C ALA A 121 -1.27 4.52 2.24
N ALA A 122 -1.34 4.88 0.94
CA ALA A 122 -2.25 4.26 0.00
C ALA A 122 -1.92 2.77 -0.22
N THR A 123 -0.64 2.44 -0.41
CA THR A 123 -0.17 1.04 -0.50
C THR A 123 -0.62 0.22 0.71
N MET A 124 -0.36 0.71 1.93
CA MET A 124 -0.69 -0.02 3.15
C MET A 124 -2.20 -0.13 3.39
N ALA A 125 -2.98 0.90 3.00
CA ALA A 125 -4.44 0.86 3.07
C ALA A 125 -5.01 -0.21 2.13
N VAL A 126 -4.53 -0.31 0.87
CA VAL A 126 -4.94 -1.37 -0.06
C VAL A 126 -4.60 -2.76 0.46
N ILE A 127 -3.37 -2.97 0.94
CA ILE A 127 -2.96 -4.26 1.51
C ILE A 127 -3.84 -4.65 2.70
N THR A 128 -4.15 -3.68 3.57
CA THR A 128 -5.02 -3.92 4.72
C THR A 128 -6.46 -4.23 4.27
N ALA A 129 -6.98 -3.51 3.26
CA ALA A 129 -8.30 -3.76 2.71
C ALA A 129 -8.44 -5.18 2.17
N PHE A 130 -7.47 -5.66 1.40
CA PHE A 130 -7.48 -7.02 0.85
C PHE A 130 -7.28 -8.09 1.94
N ASN A 131 -6.42 -7.81 2.94
CA ASN A 131 -6.27 -8.72 4.08
C ASN A 131 -7.60 -8.94 4.80
N GLU A 132 -8.38 -7.87 5.03
CA GLU A 132 -9.71 -7.96 5.66
C GLU A 132 -10.75 -8.59 4.71
N LEU A 133 -10.76 -8.20 3.42
CA LEU A 133 -11.72 -8.69 2.43
C LEU A 133 -11.65 -10.22 2.28
N TYR A 134 -10.45 -10.76 2.19
CA TYR A 134 -10.20 -12.19 1.97
C TYR A 134 -9.85 -12.95 3.25
N GLU A 135 -9.91 -12.30 4.41
CA GLU A 135 -9.57 -12.90 5.73
C GLU A 135 -8.22 -13.64 5.70
N LEU A 136 -7.19 -12.98 5.08
CA LEU A 136 -5.90 -13.63 4.83
C LEU A 136 -5.08 -13.89 6.09
N GLY A 137 -5.39 -13.23 7.20
CA GLY A 137 -4.73 -13.39 8.48
C GLY A 137 -3.26 -12.96 8.49
N LEU A 138 -2.90 -12.00 7.63
CA LEU A 138 -1.51 -11.54 7.51
C LEU A 138 -1.06 -10.80 8.76
N SER A 139 0.11 -11.16 9.25
CA SER A 139 0.81 -10.41 10.29
C SER A 139 1.22 -9.01 9.80
N VAL A 140 1.54 -8.12 10.74
CA VAL A 140 2.03 -6.77 10.40
C VAL A 140 3.30 -6.83 9.54
N THR A 141 4.21 -7.77 9.84
CA THR A 141 5.45 -7.97 9.08
C THR A 141 5.18 -8.45 7.66
N GLU A 142 4.24 -9.37 7.46
CA GLU A 142 3.86 -9.84 6.11
C GLU A 142 3.21 -8.72 5.31
N LYS A 143 2.33 -7.90 5.91
CA LYS A 143 1.76 -6.73 5.26
C LYS A 143 2.85 -5.73 4.84
N LEU A 144 3.83 -5.48 5.71
CA LEU A 144 4.98 -4.62 5.37
C LEU A 144 5.81 -5.19 4.22
N LYS A 145 6.12 -6.50 4.24
CA LYS A 145 6.82 -7.17 3.14
C LYS A 145 6.08 -7.01 1.81
N LEU A 146 4.76 -7.24 1.79
CA LEU A 146 3.93 -7.04 0.59
C LEU A 146 3.96 -5.59 0.10
N GLY A 147 3.92 -4.63 1.03
CA GLY A 147 4.06 -3.20 0.69
C GLY A 147 5.40 -2.89 0.03
N ILE A 148 6.49 -3.44 0.56
CA ILE A 148 7.82 -3.28 -0.03
C ILE A 148 7.88 -3.92 -1.42
N LEU A 149 7.37 -5.16 -1.58
CA LEU A 149 7.32 -5.85 -2.87
C LEU A 149 6.53 -5.04 -3.92
N ALA A 150 5.36 -4.52 -3.56
CA ALA A 150 4.57 -3.66 -4.44
C ALA A 150 5.33 -2.36 -4.79
N SER A 151 5.95 -1.73 -3.79
CA SER A 151 6.66 -0.46 -3.96
C SER A 151 7.86 -0.55 -4.88
N ILE A 152 8.64 -1.64 -4.83
CA ILE A 152 9.82 -1.81 -5.68
C ILE A 152 9.47 -2.04 -7.16
N GLU A 153 8.26 -2.49 -7.47
CA GLU A 153 7.78 -2.59 -8.86
C GLU A 153 7.64 -1.20 -9.52
N ILE A 154 7.27 -0.18 -8.73
CA ILE A 154 7.11 1.20 -9.19
C ILE A 154 8.43 1.98 -9.07
N SER A 155 9.08 1.87 -7.91
CA SER A 155 10.33 2.58 -7.62
C SER A 155 11.34 1.64 -6.95
N PRO A 156 12.28 1.09 -7.71
CA PRO A 156 13.28 0.14 -7.18
C PRO A 156 14.11 0.69 -6.03
N ARG A 157 14.17 2.01 -5.90
CA ARG A 157 14.94 2.71 -4.85
C ARG A 157 14.08 3.28 -3.72
N ALA A 158 12.77 2.99 -3.70
CA ALA A 158 11.91 3.43 -2.61
C ALA A 158 12.45 2.98 -1.26
N SER A 159 12.49 3.86 -0.26
CA SER A 159 13.10 3.55 1.04
C SER A 159 12.29 2.51 1.83
N GLY A 160 10.95 2.53 1.72
CA GLY A 160 10.04 1.68 2.46
C GLY A 160 9.75 2.13 3.89
N GLY A 161 10.36 3.22 4.36
CA GLY A 161 10.12 3.73 5.71
C GLY A 161 8.68 4.23 5.91
N ASP A 162 8.07 4.81 4.89
CA ASP A 162 6.66 5.23 4.90
C ASP A 162 5.71 4.02 5.01
N LEU A 163 6.06 2.91 4.36
CA LEU A 163 5.33 1.64 4.49
C LEU A 163 5.44 1.09 5.92
N ALA A 164 6.64 1.15 6.51
CA ALA A 164 6.86 0.71 7.88
C ALA A 164 6.04 1.53 8.88
N ALA A 165 6.00 2.86 8.73
CA ALA A 165 5.17 3.73 9.55
C ALA A 165 3.66 3.43 9.35
N GLY A 166 3.23 3.22 8.10
CA GLY A 166 1.85 2.87 7.75
C GLY A 166 1.41 1.51 8.31
N ALA A 167 2.33 0.54 8.40
CA ALA A 167 2.05 -0.81 8.90
C ALA A 167 2.06 -0.90 10.43
N LEU A 168 3.05 -0.26 11.08
CA LEU A 168 3.33 -0.41 12.52
C LEU A 168 2.64 0.65 13.37
N GLY A 169 2.46 1.87 12.83
CA GLY A 169 1.98 3.00 13.63
C GLY A 169 2.99 3.47 14.68
N GLY A 170 2.68 4.58 15.37
CA GLY A 170 3.49 5.10 16.46
C GLY A 170 4.93 5.44 16.07
N TRP A 171 5.87 5.19 16.98
CA TRP A 171 7.31 5.35 16.73
C TRP A 171 7.88 4.09 16.08
N VAL A 172 8.61 4.26 14.99
CA VAL A 172 9.18 3.18 14.20
C VAL A 172 10.69 3.34 14.09
N TYR A 173 11.44 2.36 14.54
CA TYR A 173 12.83 2.16 14.17
C TYR A 173 12.86 1.25 12.94
N TYR A 174 13.39 1.76 11.84
CA TYR A 174 13.38 1.11 10.54
C TYR A 174 14.79 0.93 10.02
N GLN A 175 15.09 -0.26 9.51
CA GLN A 175 16.30 -0.55 8.77
C GLN A 175 15.93 -0.91 7.32
N ALA A 176 16.54 -0.23 6.36
CA ALA A 176 16.25 -0.44 4.95
C ALA A 176 16.70 -1.81 4.47
N PRO A 177 15.83 -2.61 3.85
CA PRO A 177 16.22 -3.89 3.26
C PRO A 177 17.11 -3.69 2.03
N ASP A 178 17.84 -4.76 1.67
CA ASP A 178 18.54 -4.82 0.38
C ASP A 178 17.54 -5.12 -0.73
N ARG A 179 17.06 -4.07 -1.38
CA ARG A 179 15.99 -4.15 -2.39
C ARG A 179 16.44 -4.86 -3.67
N ASP A 180 17.73 -4.88 -3.96
CA ASP A 180 18.28 -5.57 -5.13
C ASP A 180 18.19 -7.10 -4.97
N ARG A 181 18.05 -7.57 -3.73
CA ARG A 181 17.86 -8.99 -3.40
C ARG A 181 16.38 -9.40 -3.30
N LEU A 182 15.45 -8.45 -3.32
CA LEU A 182 14.03 -8.76 -3.23
C LEU A 182 13.51 -9.27 -4.58
N PRO A 183 12.67 -10.31 -4.58
CA PRO A 183 12.09 -10.84 -5.81
C PRO A 183 11.12 -9.83 -6.43
N ARG A 184 11.06 -9.81 -7.75
CA ARG A 184 10.04 -9.12 -8.53
C ARG A 184 8.84 -10.05 -8.72
N VAL A 185 7.73 -9.73 -8.08
CA VAL A 185 6.55 -10.61 -8.05
C VAL A 185 5.54 -10.29 -9.16
N LEU A 186 5.54 -9.06 -9.68
CA LEU A 186 4.67 -8.67 -10.78
C LEU A 186 5.35 -8.80 -12.15
N THR A 187 6.63 -8.47 -12.23
CA THR A 187 7.39 -8.45 -13.49
C THR A 187 8.37 -9.62 -13.62
N GLY A 188 8.60 -10.37 -12.54
CA GLY A 188 9.46 -11.56 -12.48
C GLY A 188 8.65 -12.87 -12.44
N ASN A 189 9.36 -13.96 -12.18
CA ASN A 189 8.76 -15.31 -12.09
C ASN A 189 8.64 -15.79 -10.62
N SER A 190 8.70 -14.88 -9.66
CA SER A 190 8.63 -15.24 -8.24
C SER A 190 7.19 -15.22 -7.74
N SER A 191 6.80 -16.26 -7.00
CA SER A 191 5.52 -16.30 -6.30
C SER A 191 5.51 -15.30 -5.13
N VAL A 192 4.37 -14.70 -4.86
CA VAL A 192 4.19 -13.81 -3.69
C VAL A 192 4.33 -14.60 -2.41
N THR A 193 3.80 -15.82 -2.37
CA THR A 193 3.90 -16.73 -1.21
C THR A 193 5.35 -17.06 -0.88
N ASP A 194 6.16 -17.39 -1.89
CA ASP A 194 7.59 -17.68 -1.69
C ASP A 194 8.35 -16.43 -1.22
N ALA A 195 8.01 -15.27 -1.76
CA ALA A 195 8.59 -14.00 -1.33
C ALA A 195 8.27 -13.65 0.13
N LEU A 196 7.08 -14.03 0.62
CA LEU A 196 6.70 -13.81 2.03
C LEU A 196 7.46 -14.74 2.99
N THR A 197 7.71 -15.99 2.59
CA THR A 197 8.37 -17.01 3.43
C THR A 197 9.89 -16.92 3.41
N GLY A 198 10.45 -16.22 2.42
CA GLY A 198 11.87 -15.99 2.29
C GLY A 198 12.45 -15.13 3.42
N PRO A 199 13.79 -15.16 3.62
CA PRO A 199 14.46 -14.31 4.60
C PRO A 199 14.18 -12.82 4.29
N ALA A 200 13.98 -12.06 5.36
CA ALA A 200 13.73 -10.62 5.29
C ALA A 200 15.01 -9.83 4.96
#